data_c07a8c96a75b2aa0ab4f47008761c671
#
_entry.id   c07a8c96a75b2aa0ab4f47008761c671
#
_cell.length_a   1.000
_cell.length_b   1.000
_cell.length_c   1.000
_cell.angle_alpha   90.00
_cell.angle_beta   90.00
_cell.angle_gamma   90.00
#
_symmetry.space_group_name_H-M   'P 1'
#
loop_
_entity.id
_entity.type
_entity.pdbx_description
1 polymer ?
#
loop_
_entity_poly.entity_id
_entity_poly.type
_entity_poly.pdbx_seq_one_letter_code
_entity_poly.pdbx_strand_id
1 'polypeptide(L)'
;MEISCIFAKVYVSPSNPYLRIFMPMKMNAKKLVALIAVATMWLATATAQITQEQLKTGSDEELLRQWTKVLSHDEFGGRKPMTPFEDKTVDYVARQLQVIGLEPAFNGSWFQPFEMISVTAKPVGSILTVRGKKKSVLSYPDDLIIWTTRATKEIDLKKAEYVFCGFGINAPEYGWNDYEGIDVKGKIVIVMVNDPGFYDSGLFRGRNMTYYGRWTYKFEEAQRQGAVGCLVLHHTQAASYGWHVCVNGHLSNNLGIYHPDTRNADELAVRGWLHEDGLKKLFLAAGMDMDKALADAKKPGFKSFALNVRGDVKMDVTYDIKPTRNVGGILRGTAGEGEAIVFCAHWDHLGIGKADERGDTIYNGAADNASGMAGALLIAKKFKEMPQPQRDLLFFFPSSEESGLFGSAYYCDHPVVPMEKTVACLNFESIGPAELTRDVVILGGGESDLDNYYVAAAAAQGRYIYFDDDNSDGWFYRSDHYNFVKKGVRAVVLENGRHPVDVSKPNKYPMPVWYHKPCDEYREDWDLSGTLSNLNLIFSVGLSLSNNYR
;
A
#
# COMPACT_ATOMS: atom_id res chain seq x y z
N MET A 1 -31.35 48.93 13.61
CA MET A 1 -30.75 48.65 14.94
C MET A 1 -29.24 48.56 14.69
N GLU A 2 -28.54 49.64 14.98
CA GLU A 2 -27.07 49.71 14.90
C GLU A 2 -26.51 49.20 16.23
N ILE A 3 -25.71 48.14 16.14
CA ILE A 3 -24.97 47.60 17.28
C ILE A 3 -23.56 48.18 17.20
N SER A 4 -23.19 48.95 18.22
CA SER A 4 -21.87 49.55 18.41
C SER A 4 -20.80 48.45 18.56
N CYS A 5 -19.75 48.53 17.78
CA CYS A 5 -18.64 47.57 17.77
C CYS A 5 -17.80 47.64 19.03
N ILE A 6 -17.66 46.51 19.72
CA ILE A 6 -16.60 46.30 20.71
C ILE A 6 -15.39 45.72 19.98
N PHE A 7 -14.24 46.44 20.05
CA PHE A 7 -12.97 46.00 19.48
C PHE A 7 -12.37 44.89 20.35
N ALA A 8 -12.25 43.68 19.81
CA ALA A 8 -11.36 42.67 20.34
C ALA A 8 -10.06 42.66 19.52
N LYS A 9 -8.94 43.11 20.09
CA LYS A 9 -7.61 42.87 19.54
C LYS A 9 -7.21 41.45 19.92
N VAL A 10 -7.22 40.53 18.97
CA VAL A 10 -6.58 39.24 19.14
C VAL A 10 -5.12 39.40 18.74
N TYR A 11 -4.21 39.28 19.70
CA TYR A 11 -2.77 39.19 19.44
C TYR A 11 -2.46 37.73 19.08
N VAL A 12 -2.01 37.50 17.85
CA VAL A 12 -1.45 36.23 17.42
C VAL A 12 0.06 36.31 17.44
N SER A 13 0.71 35.32 18.00
CA SER A 13 2.17 35.16 18.09
C SER A 13 2.85 35.32 16.73
N PRO A 14 4.08 35.87 16.66
CA PRO A 14 4.81 36.12 15.41
C PRO A 14 5.17 34.85 14.60
N SER A 15 4.88 33.66 15.09
CA SER A 15 5.28 32.37 14.50
C SER A 15 4.26 31.76 13.55
N ASN A 16 3.10 32.42 13.26
CA ASN A 16 2.14 31.88 12.28
C ASN A 16 1.72 32.95 11.25
N PRO A 17 2.29 32.92 10.01
CA PRO A 17 2.08 33.97 9.01
C PRO A 17 0.73 33.94 8.27
N TYR A 18 -0.17 32.99 8.55
CA TYR A 18 -1.35 32.74 7.70
C TYR A 18 -2.67 33.29 8.23
N LEU A 19 -2.71 34.01 9.36
CA LEU A 19 -3.94 34.60 9.88
C LEU A 19 -3.88 36.12 9.95
N ARG A 20 -4.02 36.80 8.81
CA ARG A 20 -4.38 38.23 8.77
C ARG A 20 -5.84 38.36 8.37
N ILE A 21 -6.75 38.42 9.36
CA ILE A 21 -8.15 38.77 9.09
C ILE A 21 -8.26 40.28 9.10
N PHE A 22 -8.40 40.91 7.93
CA PHE A 22 -8.81 42.29 7.80
C PHE A 22 -10.34 42.35 7.85
N MET A 23 -10.90 42.91 8.91
CA MET A 23 -12.34 43.18 9.01
C MET A 23 -12.67 44.52 8.34
N PRO A 24 -13.53 44.59 7.32
CA PRO A 24 -14.08 45.84 6.84
C PRO A 24 -15.10 46.41 7.86
N MET A 25 -15.12 47.71 8.00
CA MET A 25 -15.83 48.49 9.04
C MET A 25 -17.39 48.37 9.04
N LYS A 26 -18.02 47.58 8.16
CA LYS A 26 -19.48 47.32 8.19
C LYS A 26 -19.74 45.89 7.74
N MET A 27 -20.09 45.00 8.66
CA MET A 27 -20.55 43.65 8.36
C MET A 27 -22.02 43.49 8.75
N ASN A 28 -22.83 42.88 7.86
CA ASN A 28 -24.21 42.56 8.19
C ASN A 28 -24.28 41.28 9.05
N ALA A 29 -25.38 41.11 9.81
CA ALA A 29 -25.56 40.00 10.75
C ALA A 29 -25.36 38.63 10.12
N LYS A 30 -25.70 38.42 8.86
CA LYS A 30 -25.50 37.15 8.14
C LYS A 30 -24.02 36.81 7.90
N LYS A 31 -23.18 37.83 7.62
CA LYS A 31 -21.72 37.64 7.49
C LYS A 31 -21.05 37.38 8.84
N LEU A 32 -21.56 37.98 9.91
CA LEU A 32 -21.08 37.73 11.26
C LEU A 32 -21.41 36.30 11.71
N VAL A 33 -22.63 35.82 11.42
CA VAL A 33 -23.05 34.42 11.70
C VAL A 33 -22.20 33.43 10.89
N ALA A 34 -21.91 33.71 9.62
CA ALA A 34 -21.03 32.87 8.81
C ALA A 34 -19.58 32.84 9.33
N LEU A 35 -19.04 33.96 9.82
CA LEU A 35 -17.69 34.02 10.42
C LEU A 35 -17.66 33.30 11.78
N ILE A 36 -18.71 33.42 12.58
CA ILE A 36 -18.84 32.68 13.84
C ILE A 36 -18.98 31.18 13.55
N ALA A 37 -19.74 30.78 12.52
CA ALA A 37 -19.87 29.39 12.10
C ALA A 37 -18.52 28.82 11.61
N VAL A 38 -17.74 29.59 10.84
CA VAL A 38 -16.39 29.20 10.42
C VAL A 38 -15.45 29.13 11.64
N ALA A 39 -15.50 30.09 12.56
CA ALA A 39 -14.68 30.07 13.77
C ALA A 39 -15.08 28.92 14.72
N THR A 40 -16.37 28.57 14.80
CA THR A 40 -16.83 27.40 15.57
C THR A 40 -16.50 26.08 14.90
N MET A 41 -16.47 26.01 13.56
CA MET A 41 -15.92 24.85 12.84
C MET A 41 -14.40 24.69 13.11
N TRP A 42 -13.62 25.79 13.14
CA TRP A 42 -12.20 25.75 13.53
C TRP A 42 -11.98 25.35 15.00
N LEU A 43 -12.88 25.77 15.90
CA LEU A 43 -12.85 25.34 17.31
C LEU A 43 -13.29 23.88 17.48
N ALA A 44 -14.24 23.38 16.65
CA ALA A 44 -14.65 21.99 16.67
C ALA A 44 -13.55 21.04 16.19
N THR A 45 -12.71 21.47 15.22
CA THR A 45 -11.52 20.69 14.79
C THR A 45 -10.42 20.67 15.87
N ALA A 46 -10.34 21.70 16.73
CA ALA A 46 -9.41 21.70 17.87
C ALA A 46 -9.84 20.69 18.96
N THR A 47 -11.13 20.35 19.07
CA THR A 47 -11.64 19.39 20.06
C THR A 47 -11.48 17.92 19.67
N ALA A 48 -11.14 17.63 18.39
CA ALA A 48 -10.92 16.27 17.91
C ALA A 48 -9.50 15.72 18.21
N GLN A 49 -8.56 16.56 18.64
CA GLN A 49 -7.21 16.14 18.97
C GLN A 49 -7.11 15.59 20.39
N ILE A 50 -6.44 14.46 20.53
CA ILE A 50 -6.07 13.95 21.86
C ILE A 50 -5.07 14.91 22.48
N THR A 51 -5.40 15.40 23.66
CA THR A 51 -4.58 16.32 24.43
C THR A 51 -3.54 15.57 25.28
N GLN A 52 -2.55 16.29 25.78
CA GLN A 52 -1.58 15.75 26.75
C GLN A 52 -2.23 15.18 28.01
N GLU A 53 -3.33 15.78 28.46
CA GLU A 53 -4.08 15.28 29.61
C GLU A 53 -4.76 13.96 29.31
N GLN A 54 -5.43 13.87 28.16
CA GLN A 54 -6.08 12.61 27.71
C GLN A 54 -5.06 11.49 27.48
N LEU A 55 -3.85 11.79 26.99
CA LEU A 55 -2.78 10.79 26.87
C LEU A 55 -2.37 10.22 28.24
N LYS A 56 -2.39 11.04 29.28
CA LYS A 56 -1.99 10.61 30.63
C LYS A 56 -3.07 9.84 31.36
N THR A 57 -4.35 10.18 31.12
CA THR A 57 -5.49 9.67 31.90
C THR A 57 -6.30 8.61 31.17
N GLY A 58 -6.26 8.58 29.84
CA GLY A 58 -7.02 7.63 29.02
C GLY A 58 -6.41 6.22 29.06
N SER A 59 -7.27 5.23 29.15
CA SER A 59 -6.88 3.83 28.97
C SER A 59 -6.44 3.57 27.52
N ASP A 60 -5.72 2.48 27.30
CA ASP A 60 -5.27 2.05 25.97
C ASP A 60 -6.48 1.90 25.00
N GLU A 61 -7.59 1.35 25.48
CA GLU A 61 -8.80 1.18 24.68
C GLU A 61 -9.46 2.52 24.33
N GLU A 62 -9.59 3.43 25.28
CA GLU A 62 -10.18 4.77 25.03
C GLU A 62 -9.37 5.54 24.00
N LEU A 63 -8.04 5.52 24.08
CA LEU A 63 -7.17 6.19 23.14
C LEU A 63 -7.24 5.56 21.75
N LEU A 64 -7.21 4.22 21.66
CA LEU A 64 -7.36 3.48 20.40
C LEU A 64 -8.68 3.82 19.72
N ARG A 65 -9.80 3.79 20.47
CA ARG A 65 -11.12 4.16 19.96
C ARG A 65 -11.15 5.59 19.46
N GLN A 66 -10.63 6.53 20.24
CA GLN A 66 -10.65 7.95 19.91
C GLN A 66 -9.84 8.26 18.65
N TRP A 67 -8.61 7.72 18.52
CA TRP A 67 -7.80 7.91 17.31
C TRP A 67 -8.47 7.28 16.08
N THR A 68 -8.95 6.04 16.21
CA THR A 68 -9.64 5.36 15.10
C THR A 68 -10.88 6.14 14.66
N LYS A 69 -11.72 6.57 15.59
CA LYS A 69 -12.93 7.35 15.33
C LYS A 69 -12.64 8.67 14.62
N VAL A 70 -11.59 9.38 15.05
CA VAL A 70 -11.23 10.65 14.41
C VAL A 70 -10.66 10.42 13.01
N LEU A 71 -9.73 9.48 12.84
CA LEU A 71 -9.07 9.22 11.56
C LEU A 71 -10.03 8.65 10.51
N SER A 72 -11.09 7.97 10.92
CA SER A 72 -12.12 7.43 10.02
C SER A 72 -13.37 8.33 9.92
N HIS A 73 -13.33 9.55 10.43
CA HIS A 73 -14.47 10.46 10.33
C HIS A 73 -14.60 11.04 8.91
N ASP A 74 -15.83 11.28 8.44
CA ASP A 74 -16.15 11.82 7.10
C ASP A 74 -15.37 13.09 6.74
N GLU A 75 -15.02 13.89 7.74
CA GLU A 75 -14.19 15.08 7.54
C GLU A 75 -12.80 14.81 6.93
N PHE A 76 -12.30 13.58 7.03
CA PHE A 76 -11.06 13.14 6.41
C PHE A 76 -11.27 12.61 4.98
N GLY A 77 -12.54 12.56 4.50
CA GLY A 77 -12.90 12.23 3.12
C GLY A 77 -12.28 10.94 2.61
N GLY A 78 -12.13 9.94 3.49
CA GLY A 78 -11.50 8.66 3.17
C GLY A 78 -10.00 8.75 2.85
N ARG A 79 -9.31 9.77 3.36
CA ARG A 79 -7.85 9.94 3.41
C ARG A 79 -7.09 9.70 2.09
N LYS A 80 -7.72 10.02 0.96
CA LYS A 80 -7.08 9.77 -0.34
C LYS A 80 -5.90 10.71 -0.58
N PRO A 81 -4.72 10.17 -0.97
CA PRO A 81 -3.55 10.98 -1.33
C PRO A 81 -3.83 11.93 -2.49
N MET A 82 -3.06 13.02 -2.55
CA MET A 82 -3.16 14.05 -3.61
C MET A 82 -4.52 14.75 -3.67
N THR A 83 -5.30 14.71 -2.59
CA THR A 83 -6.57 15.43 -2.42
C THR A 83 -6.47 16.41 -1.25
N PRO A 84 -7.42 17.37 -1.11
CA PRO A 84 -7.42 18.29 0.04
C PRO A 84 -7.53 17.60 1.40
N PHE A 85 -7.94 16.34 1.45
CA PHE A 85 -8.05 15.55 2.69
C PHE A 85 -6.68 15.03 3.18
N GLU A 86 -5.69 14.95 2.29
CA GLU A 86 -4.32 14.58 2.65
C GLU A 86 -3.76 15.51 3.72
N ASP A 87 -3.78 16.85 3.48
CA ASP A 87 -3.23 17.83 4.42
C ASP A 87 -3.81 17.66 5.82
N LYS A 88 -5.13 17.47 5.91
CA LYS A 88 -5.82 17.25 7.18
C LYS A 88 -5.32 15.98 7.89
N THR A 89 -5.16 14.90 7.13
CA THR A 89 -4.74 13.60 7.67
C THR A 89 -3.31 13.65 8.19
N VAL A 90 -2.38 14.09 7.35
CA VAL A 90 -0.96 14.08 7.69
C VAL A 90 -0.62 15.08 8.81
N ASP A 91 -1.29 16.25 8.81
CA ASP A 91 -1.15 17.23 9.88
C ASP A 91 -1.68 16.69 11.22
N TYR A 92 -2.80 15.95 11.18
CA TYR A 92 -3.32 15.30 12.38
C TYR A 92 -2.34 14.29 12.94
N VAL A 93 -1.82 13.37 12.11
CA VAL A 93 -0.86 12.36 12.55
C VAL A 93 0.40 13.00 13.11
N ALA A 94 0.99 13.97 12.38
CA ALA A 94 2.18 14.69 12.83
C ALA A 94 1.98 15.37 14.20
N ARG A 95 0.80 15.98 14.41
CA ARG A 95 0.47 16.60 15.72
C ARG A 95 0.33 15.56 16.82
N GLN A 96 -0.26 14.39 16.53
CA GLN A 96 -0.36 13.33 17.54
C GLN A 96 1.03 12.81 17.93
N LEU A 97 1.93 12.59 16.98
CA LEU A 97 3.33 12.23 17.25
C LEU A 97 4.03 13.29 18.09
N GLN A 98 3.83 14.58 17.77
CA GLN A 98 4.35 15.69 18.55
C GLN A 98 3.78 15.73 19.98
N VAL A 99 2.46 15.52 20.14
CA VAL A 99 1.79 15.49 21.46
C VAL A 99 2.28 14.32 22.29
N ILE A 100 2.54 13.17 21.69
CA ILE A 100 3.17 12.01 22.35
C ILE A 100 4.61 12.36 22.77
N GLY A 101 5.28 13.28 22.09
CA GLY A 101 6.63 13.76 22.41
C GLY A 101 7.73 13.06 21.63
N LEU A 102 7.45 12.64 20.40
CA LEU A 102 8.45 12.19 19.44
C LEU A 102 9.13 13.39 18.77
N GLU A 103 10.23 13.12 18.07
CA GLU A 103 10.93 14.08 17.22
C GLU A 103 10.53 13.87 15.74
N PRO A 104 10.58 14.93 14.89
CA PRO A 104 10.40 14.78 13.46
C PRO A 104 11.43 13.84 12.85
N ALA A 105 10.99 12.84 12.05
CA ALA A 105 11.87 11.80 11.53
C ALA A 105 12.73 12.26 10.34
N PHE A 106 12.24 13.20 9.52
CA PHE A 106 12.85 13.52 8.22
C PHE A 106 13.64 14.84 8.27
N ASN A 107 14.86 14.78 8.81
CA ASN A 107 15.76 15.95 8.90
C ASN A 107 15.11 17.21 9.53
N GLY A 108 14.37 17.00 10.60
CA GLY A 108 13.63 18.07 11.30
C GLY A 108 12.23 18.34 10.76
N SER A 109 11.79 17.59 9.75
CA SER A 109 10.41 17.59 9.24
C SER A 109 9.67 16.32 9.69
N TRP A 110 8.37 16.44 9.91
CA TRP A 110 7.47 15.29 10.08
C TRP A 110 7.15 14.60 8.77
N PHE A 111 7.49 15.22 7.63
CA PHE A 111 7.05 14.82 6.31
C PHE A 111 8.24 14.50 5.39
N GLN A 112 8.09 13.41 4.63
CA GLN A 112 8.94 13.05 3.52
C GLN A 112 8.12 13.21 2.22
N PRO A 113 8.22 14.36 1.53
CA PRO A 113 7.49 14.61 0.30
C PRO A 113 8.09 13.83 -0.88
N PHE A 114 7.23 13.39 -1.79
CA PHE A 114 7.60 12.82 -3.08
C PHE A 114 6.51 13.10 -4.12
N GLU A 115 6.84 12.95 -5.38
CA GLU A 115 5.91 13.20 -6.47
C GLU A 115 5.33 11.90 -7.00
N MET A 116 4.03 11.91 -7.22
CA MET A 116 3.28 10.84 -7.87
C MET A 116 2.82 11.28 -9.25
N ILE A 117 2.82 10.35 -10.19
CA ILE A 117 2.21 10.54 -11.50
C ILE A 117 0.92 9.72 -11.60
N SER A 118 -0.13 10.36 -12.10
CA SER A 118 -1.39 9.71 -12.48
C SER A 118 -1.50 9.74 -13.99
N VAL A 119 -1.61 8.58 -14.62
CA VAL A 119 -1.59 8.45 -16.08
C VAL A 119 -2.86 7.78 -16.58
N THR A 120 -3.49 8.40 -17.59
CA THR A 120 -4.52 7.77 -18.41
C THR A 120 -3.98 7.56 -19.81
N ALA A 121 -3.84 6.31 -20.21
CA ALA A 121 -3.39 5.93 -21.54
C ALA A 121 -4.52 5.26 -22.30
N LYS A 122 -4.82 5.76 -23.50
CA LYS A 122 -5.87 5.24 -24.37
C LYS A 122 -5.27 4.74 -25.68
N PRO A 123 -5.40 3.44 -25.99
CA PRO A 123 -4.98 2.94 -27.30
C PRO A 123 -5.64 3.71 -28.43
N VAL A 124 -4.87 4.06 -29.45
CA VAL A 124 -5.39 4.71 -30.67
C VAL A 124 -6.10 3.65 -31.52
N GLY A 125 -7.43 3.70 -31.47
CA GLY A 125 -8.28 2.64 -32.02
C GLY A 125 -8.48 1.50 -31.01
N SER A 126 -9.59 0.78 -31.15
CA SER A 126 -9.95 -0.35 -30.29
C SER A 126 -9.33 -1.69 -30.73
N ILE A 127 -8.44 -1.67 -31.72
CA ILE A 127 -7.94 -2.87 -32.40
C ILE A 127 -6.44 -2.74 -32.62
N LEU A 128 -5.67 -3.70 -32.07
CA LEU A 128 -4.26 -3.87 -32.37
C LEU A 128 -4.07 -4.98 -33.40
N THR A 129 -3.49 -4.63 -34.54
CA THR A 129 -3.18 -5.61 -35.58
C THR A 129 -1.78 -6.18 -35.38
N VAL A 130 -1.68 -7.50 -35.28
CA VAL A 130 -0.42 -8.24 -35.24
C VAL A 130 -0.23 -9.09 -36.47
N ARG A 131 1.01 -9.22 -36.92
CA ARG A 131 1.37 -9.95 -38.14
C ARG A 131 2.53 -10.88 -37.86
N GLY A 132 2.39 -12.13 -38.22
CA GLY A 132 3.39 -13.17 -38.24
C GLY A 132 3.22 -14.02 -39.49
N LYS A 133 3.09 -15.34 -39.35
CA LYS A 133 2.67 -16.23 -40.44
C LYS A 133 1.26 -15.91 -40.93
N LYS A 134 0.42 -15.41 -40.03
CA LYS A 134 -0.94 -14.93 -40.31
C LYS A 134 -1.12 -13.53 -39.72
N LYS A 135 -2.14 -12.82 -40.17
CA LYS A 135 -2.62 -11.59 -39.56
C LYS A 135 -3.64 -11.95 -38.49
N SER A 136 -3.58 -11.34 -37.33
CA SER A 136 -4.56 -11.43 -36.27
C SER A 136 -4.89 -10.05 -35.71
N VAL A 137 -5.98 -9.96 -34.94
CA VAL A 137 -6.51 -8.72 -34.42
C VAL A 137 -6.86 -8.90 -32.95
N LEU A 138 -6.32 -8.04 -32.10
CA LEU A 138 -6.57 -7.97 -30.66
C LEU A 138 -7.52 -6.81 -30.39
N SER A 139 -8.60 -7.08 -29.66
CA SER A 139 -9.61 -6.08 -29.28
C SER A 139 -9.28 -5.51 -27.90
N TYR A 140 -9.37 -4.19 -27.76
CA TYR A 140 -9.23 -3.50 -26.48
C TYR A 140 -10.64 -3.09 -25.99
N PRO A 141 -11.02 -3.35 -24.70
CA PRO A 141 -10.24 -3.97 -23.65
C PRO A 141 -10.44 -5.50 -23.51
N ASP A 142 -11.13 -6.16 -24.46
CA ASP A 142 -11.58 -7.56 -24.30
C ASP A 142 -10.40 -8.56 -24.32
N ASP A 143 -9.47 -8.41 -25.25
CA ASP A 143 -8.31 -9.30 -25.39
C ASP A 143 -7.12 -8.86 -24.55
N LEU A 144 -6.98 -7.55 -24.31
CA LEU A 144 -5.92 -6.99 -23.49
C LEU A 144 -6.31 -5.63 -22.94
N ILE A 145 -5.77 -5.29 -21.79
CA ILE A 145 -5.74 -3.93 -21.24
C ILE A 145 -4.29 -3.49 -21.12
N ILE A 146 -3.97 -2.30 -21.66
CA ILE A 146 -2.59 -1.77 -21.67
C ILE A 146 -2.56 -0.33 -21.16
N TRP A 147 -1.46 0.00 -20.48
CA TRP A 147 -1.18 1.33 -19.94
C TRP A 147 0.31 1.64 -19.92
N THR A 148 0.65 2.84 -19.48
CA THR A 148 2.02 3.28 -19.21
C THR A 148 2.03 4.12 -17.94
N THR A 149 3.20 4.26 -17.31
CA THR A 149 3.48 5.22 -16.22
C THR A 149 4.50 6.29 -16.65
N ARG A 150 4.86 6.35 -17.93
CA ARG A 150 5.76 7.37 -18.48
C ARG A 150 5.07 8.74 -18.57
N ALA A 151 5.79 9.81 -18.20
CA ALA A 151 5.33 11.19 -18.36
C ALA A 151 5.52 11.68 -19.81
N THR A 152 4.75 11.12 -20.73
CA THR A 152 4.77 11.42 -22.15
C THR A 152 3.37 11.72 -22.67
N LYS A 153 3.24 12.33 -23.85
CA LYS A 153 1.94 12.57 -24.50
C LYS A 153 1.46 11.41 -25.35
N GLU A 154 2.38 10.55 -25.76
CA GLU A 154 2.05 9.37 -26.56
C GLU A 154 3.07 8.24 -26.34
N ILE A 155 2.65 7.02 -26.58
CA ILE A 155 3.49 5.85 -26.82
C ILE A 155 3.26 5.44 -28.27
N ASP A 156 4.33 5.30 -29.04
CA ASP A 156 4.26 4.87 -30.44
C ASP A 156 5.38 3.86 -30.76
N LEU A 157 5.08 2.58 -30.53
CA LEU A 157 5.97 1.47 -30.83
C LEU A 157 5.61 0.89 -32.21
N LYS A 158 6.54 1.01 -33.15
CA LYS A 158 6.39 0.46 -34.50
C LYS A 158 7.01 -0.93 -34.60
N LYS A 159 6.24 -1.87 -35.16
CA LYS A 159 6.70 -3.24 -35.44
C LYS A 159 7.31 -3.91 -34.20
N ALA A 160 6.76 -3.64 -33.00
CA ALA A 160 7.22 -4.27 -31.75
C ALA A 160 7.20 -5.80 -31.90
N GLU A 161 8.27 -6.45 -31.51
CA GLU A 161 8.40 -7.90 -31.51
C GLU A 161 7.90 -8.50 -30.20
N TYR A 162 7.31 -9.67 -30.25
CA TYR A 162 6.74 -10.36 -29.09
C TYR A 162 7.54 -11.62 -28.76
N VAL A 163 7.86 -11.80 -27.48
CA VAL A 163 8.58 -12.95 -26.93
C VAL A 163 7.75 -13.59 -25.85
N PHE A 164 7.57 -14.92 -25.88
CA PHE A 164 6.93 -15.65 -24.79
C PHE A 164 8.02 -16.11 -23.81
N CYS A 165 7.93 -15.62 -22.57
CA CYS A 165 8.93 -15.81 -21.52
C CYS A 165 8.38 -16.65 -20.33
N GLY A 166 7.54 -17.66 -20.58
CA GLY A 166 7.04 -18.52 -19.52
C GLY A 166 6.39 -17.73 -18.40
N PHE A 167 6.91 -17.82 -17.17
CA PHE A 167 6.47 -17.01 -16.04
C PHE A 167 7.18 -15.66 -15.94
N GLY A 168 8.22 -15.40 -16.75
CA GLY A 168 9.03 -14.19 -16.67
C GLY A 168 9.78 -14.07 -15.34
N ILE A 169 10.30 -15.18 -14.85
CA ILE A 169 10.97 -15.30 -13.55
C ILE A 169 12.48 -15.46 -13.75
N ASN A 170 13.25 -14.76 -12.91
CA ASN A 170 14.67 -14.97 -12.69
C ASN A 170 14.90 -15.17 -11.19
N ALA A 171 14.96 -16.42 -10.76
CA ALA A 171 15.06 -16.86 -9.37
C ALA A 171 16.16 -17.92 -9.23
N PRO A 172 17.44 -17.49 -9.12
CA PRO A 172 18.59 -18.38 -9.07
C PRO A 172 18.55 -19.35 -7.88
N GLU A 173 17.98 -18.97 -6.74
CA GLU A 173 17.81 -19.81 -5.56
C GLU A 173 16.86 -20.99 -5.79
N TYR A 174 15.94 -20.88 -6.76
CA TYR A 174 15.09 -21.97 -7.23
C TYR A 174 15.63 -22.67 -8.48
N GLY A 175 16.80 -22.26 -8.98
CA GLY A 175 17.35 -22.74 -10.24
C GLY A 175 16.49 -22.41 -11.46
N TRP A 176 15.72 -21.31 -11.40
CA TRP A 176 14.76 -20.92 -12.42
C TRP A 176 15.14 -19.59 -13.09
N ASN A 177 15.25 -19.59 -14.42
CA ASN A 177 15.51 -18.37 -15.19
C ASN A 177 14.85 -18.44 -16.58
N ASP A 178 13.70 -17.78 -16.71
CA ASP A 178 12.94 -17.71 -17.97
C ASP A 178 13.62 -16.78 -19.01
N TYR A 179 14.57 -15.95 -18.60
CA TYR A 179 15.29 -15.06 -19.50
C TYR A 179 16.64 -15.61 -19.99
N GLU A 180 16.99 -16.83 -19.58
CA GLU A 180 18.27 -17.43 -19.98
C GLU A 180 18.33 -17.70 -21.49
N GLY A 181 19.34 -17.13 -22.15
CA GLY A 181 19.61 -17.37 -23.57
C GLY A 181 18.67 -16.65 -24.54
N ILE A 182 17.79 -15.74 -24.05
CA ILE A 182 16.91 -14.94 -24.91
C ILE A 182 17.17 -13.45 -24.72
N ASP A 183 17.34 -12.71 -25.81
CA ASP A 183 17.40 -11.25 -25.79
C ASP A 183 15.98 -10.67 -25.92
N VAL A 184 15.55 -9.93 -24.88
CA VAL A 184 14.24 -9.27 -24.83
C VAL A 184 14.35 -7.75 -24.93
N LYS A 185 15.56 -7.21 -25.08
CA LYS A 185 15.79 -5.76 -25.13
C LYS A 185 14.98 -5.11 -26.24
N GLY A 186 14.17 -4.13 -25.88
CA GLY A 186 13.30 -3.38 -26.80
C GLY A 186 12.12 -4.19 -27.35
N LYS A 187 11.82 -5.38 -26.81
CA LYS A 187 10.70 -6.23 -27.22
C LYS A 187 9.59 -6.22 -26.18
N ILE A 188 8.41 -6.69 -26.55
CA ILE A 188 7.28 -6.91 -25.63
C ILE A 188 7.34 -8.37 -25.19
N VAL A 189 7.50 -8.59 -23.88
CA VAL A 189 7.45 -9.94 -23.31
C VAL A 189 6.02 -10.30 -22.91
N ILE A 190 5.67 -11.55 -23.06
CA ILE A 190 4.41 -12.15 -22.60
C ILE A 190 4.77 -13.16 -21.53
N VAL A 191 4.18 -13.02 -20.35
CA VAL A 191 4.50 -13.84 -19.18
C VAL A 191 3.23 -14.31 -18.48
N MET A 192 3.29 -15.48 -17.85
CA MET A 192 2.17 -16.05 -17.09
C MET A 192 2.12 -15.40 -15.69
N VAL A 193 0.92 -15.14 -15.18
CA VAL A 193 0.71 -14.74 -13.78
C VAL A 193 0.97 -15.92 -12.84
N ASN A 194 1.28 -15.66 -11.60
CA ASN A 194 1.70 -16.60 -10.56
C ASN A 194 3.09 -17.19 -10.84
N ASP A 195 3.49 -18.22 -10.14
CA ASP A 195 4.74 -18.92 -10.30
C ASP A 195 4.52 -20.43 -10.57
N PRO A 196 5.57 -21.17 -10.91
CA PRO A 196 5.45 -22.60 -11.23
C PRO A 196 4.83 -23.44 -10.12
N GLY A 197 5.01 -23.06 -8.84
CA GLY A 197 4.47 -23.77 -7.68
C GLY A 197 2.94 -23.86 -7.68
N PHE A 198 2.26 -22.87 -8.26
CA PHE A 198 0.80 -22.93 -8.42
C PHE A 198 0.33 -24.14 -9.23
N TYR A 199 1.12 -24.59 -10.20
CA TYR A 199 0.80 -25.71 -11.09
C TYR A 199 1.44 -27.03 -10.67
N ASP A 200 2.58 -26.97 -9.97
CA ASP A 200 3.32 -28.14 -9.47
C ASP A 200 3.82 -27.87 -8.05
N SER A 201 3.20 -28.51 -7.06
CA SER A 201 3.53 -28.32 -5.64
C SER A 201 4.96 -28.73 -5.27
N GLY A 202 5.69 -29.39 -6.13
CA GLY A 202 7.10 -29.72 -5.96
C GLY A 202 8.05 -28.57 -6.35
N LEU A 203 7.54 -27.49 -6.92
CA LEU A 203 8.32 -26.34 -7.37
C LEU A 203 8.07 -25.13 -6.45
N PHE A 204 9.05 -24.25 -6.37
CA PHE A 204 9.00 -23.03 -5.54
C PHE A 204 8.52 -23.35 -4.12
N ARG A 205 7.40 -22.72 -3.68
CA ARG A 205 6.77 -22.96 -2.38
C ARG A 205 5.43 -23.70 -2.52
N GLY A 206 5.28 -24.49 -3.57
CA GLY A 206 4.02 -25.13 -3.89
C GLY A 206 2.92 -24.10 -4.17
N ARG A 207 1.72 -24.31 -3.61
CA ARG A 207 0.60 -23.40 -3.82
C ARG A 207 0.78 -22.03 -3.17
N ASN A 208 1.69 -21.89 -2.21
CA ASN A 208 1.99 -20.61 -1.59
C ASN A 208 2.74 -19.74 -2.58
N MET A 209 2.07 -18.70 -3.07
CA MET A 209 2.67 -17.77 -4.02
C MET A 209 3.95 -17.18 -3.44
N THR A 210 5.01 -17.20 -4.24
CA THR A 210 6.22 -16.42 -3.96
C THR A 210 6.08 -15.01 -4.54
N TYR A 211 7.01 -14.08 -4.21
CA TYR A 211 7.02 -12.76 -4.86
C TYR A 211 7.12 -12.86 -6.39
N TYR A 212 7.80 -13.87 -6.88
CA TYR A 212 7.92 -14.13 -8.32
C TYR A 212 6.56 -14.35 -8.98
N GLY A 213 5.55 -14.80 -8.23
CA GLY A 213 4.18 -14.97 -8.70
C GLY A 213 3.39 -13.67 -8.84
N ARG A 214 3.79 -12.60 -8.15
CA ARG A 214 3.10 -11.31 -8.20
C ARG A 214 3.21 -10.68 -9.58
N TRP A 215 2.11 -10.14 -10.08
CA TRP A 215 2.06 -9.46 -11.37
C TRP A 215 2.97 -8.22 -11.41
N THR A 216 3.17 -7.55 -10.28
CA THR A 216 4.11 -6.42 -10.13
C THR A 216 5.53 -6.84 -10.41
N TYR A 217 5.97 -7.98 -9.86
CA TYR A 217 7.30 -8.55 -10.15
C TYR A 217 7.53 -8.76 -11.65
N LYS A 218 6.49 -9.19 -12.38
CA LYS A 218 6.63 -9.44 -13.84
C LYS A 218 7.03 -8.17 -14.59
N PHE A 219 6.48 -7.03 -14.22
CA PHE A 219 6.88 -5.75 -14.81
C PHE A 219 8.28 -5.32 -14.36
N GLU A 220 8.59 -5.48 -13.09
CA GLU A 220 9.91 -5.15 -12.55
C GLU A 220 11.01 -5.97 -13.25
N GLU A 221 10.82 -7.28 -13.40
CA GLU A 221 11.82 -8.15 -14.02
C GLU A 221 11.93 -7.88 -15.53
N ALA A 222 10.81 -7.73 -16.23
CA ALA A 222 10.84 -7.38 -17.65
C ALA A 222 11.60 -6.06 -17.90
N GLN A 223 11.45 -5.09 -17.02
CA GLN A 223 12.19 -3.81 -17.07
C GLN A 223 13.68 -4.03 -16.82
N ARG A 224 14.05 -4.82 -15.80
CA ARG A 224 15.47 -5.16 -15.53
C ARG A 224 16.13 -5.86 -16.70
N GLN A 225 15.39 -6.68 -17.44
CA GLN A 225 15.85 -7.38 -18.67
C GLN A 225 15.86 -6.47 -19.91
N GLY A 226 15.41 -5.20 -19.79
CA GLY A 226 15.44 -4.22 -20.87
C GLY A 226 14.31 -4.36 -21.88
N ALA A 227 13.24 -5.08 -21.56
CA ALA A 227 12.05 -5.12 -22.39
C ALA A 227 11.43 -3.73 -22.54
N VAL A 228 10.78 -3.45 -23.67
CA VAL A 228 10.04 -2.19 -23.87
C VAL A 228 8.60 -2.29 -23.37
N GLY A 229 8.08 -3.51 -23.22
CA GLY A 229 6.76 -3.77 -22.67
C GLY A 229 6.64 -5.17 -22.09
N CYS A 230 5.65 -5.34 -21.21
CA CYS A 230 5.30 -6.62 -20.59
C CYS A 230 3.77 -6.79 -20.57
N LEU A 231 3.31 -7.93 -21.04
CA LEU A 231 1.91 -8.37 -20.99
C LEU A 231 1.81 -9.59 -20.09
N VAL A 232 1.09 -9.46 -18.97
CA VAL A 232 0.88 -10.56 -18.03
C VAL A 232 -0.37 -11.33 -18.46
N LEU A 233 -0.22 -12.62 -18.77
CA LEU A 233 -1.34 -13.48 -19.11
C LEU A 233 -2.22 -13.68 -17.88
N HIS A 234 -3.48 -13.27 -17.99
CA HIS A 234 -4.47 -13.45 -16.95
C HIS A 234 -4.99 -14.89 -16.94
N HIS A 235 -5.08 -15.46 -15.75
CA HIS A 235 -5.76 -16.72 -15.47
C HIS A 235 -6.48 -16.55 -14.12
N THR A 236 -7.81 -16.67 -14.11
CA THR A 236 -8.66 -16.32 -12.96
C THR A 236 -8.21 -16.96 -11.64
N GLN A 237 -7.92 -18.28 -11.66
CA GLN A 237 -7.52 -18.99 -10.44
C GLN A 237 -6.09 -18.60 -9.99
N ALA A 238 -5.17 -18.41 -10.95
CA ALA A 238 -3.79 -18.05 -10.63
C ALA A 238 -3.64 -16.59 -10.20
N ALA A 239 -4.51 -15.70 -10.68
CA ALA A 239 -4.56 -14.30 -10.30
C ALA A 239 -5.40 -14.05 -9.03
N SER A 240 -6.28 -14.99 -8.64
CA SER A 240 -7.26 -14.89 -7.55
C SER A 240 -8.42 -13.92 -7.83
N TYR A 241 -8.55 -13.40 -9.05
CA TYR A 241 -9.64 -12.51 -9.46
C TYR A 241 -9.94 -12.64 -10.96
N GLY A 242 -11.14 -12.19 -11.35
CA GLY A 242 -11.60 -12.26 -12.74
C GLY A 242 -11.06 -11.13 -13.62
N TRP A 243 -11.17 -11.30 -14.93
CA TRP A 243 -10.71 -10.35 -15.96
C TRP A 243 -11.21 -8.91 -15.76
N HIS A 244 -12.45 -8.74 -15.29
CA HIS A 244 -13.05 -7.44 -15.03
C HIS A 244 -12.25 -6.59 -14.03
N VAL A 245 -11.53 -7.21 -13.09
CA VAL A 245 -10.68 -6.49 -12.13
C VAL A 245 -9.48 -5.87 -12.86
N CYS A 246 -8.85 -6.62 -13.77
CA CYS A 246 -7.76 -6.10 -14.59
C CYS A 246 -8.23 -4.91 -15.45
N VAL A 247 -9.39 -5.04 -16.08
CA VAL A 247 -9.96 -3.97 -16.92
C VAL A 247 -10.27 -2.73 -16.09
N ASN A 248 -11.06 -2.87 -15.03
CA ASN A 248 -11.50 -1.73 -14.21
C ASN A 248 -10.34 -1.03 -13.51
N GLY A 249 -9.31 -1.77 -13.10
CA GLY A 249 -8.14 -1.23 -12.42
C GLY A 249 -7.23 -0.38 -13.32
N HIS A 250 -7.29 -0.54 -14.64
CA HIS A 250 -6.30 0.08 -15.54
C HIS A 250 -6.89 0.92 -16.69
N LEU A 251 -8.21 1.11 -16.75
CA LEU A 251 -8.84 1.97 -17.76
C LEU A 251 -8.44 3.44 -17.63
N SER A 252 -8.12 3.89 -16.41
CA SER A 252 -7.71 5.27 -16.14
C SER A 252 -6.95 5.35 -14.82
N ASN A 253 -6.26 6.49 -14.59
CA ASN A 253 -5.61 6.83 -13.31
C ASN A 253 -4.59 5.77 -12.83
N ASN A 254 -3.78 5.28 -13.75
CA ASN A 254 -2.65 4.42 -13.39
C ASN A 254 -1.60 5.25 -12.64
N LEU A 255 -1.36 4.90 -11.38
CA LEU A 255 -0.46 5.64 -10.51
C LEU A 255 0.95 5.07 -10.54
N GLY A 256 1.94 5.90 -10.24
CA GLY A 256 3.33 5.53 -10.06
C GLY A 256 4.09 6.64 -9.34
N ILE A 257 5.29 6.33 -8.82
CA ILE A 257 6.21 7.35 -8.36
C ILE A 257 6.72 8.10 -9.60
N TYR A 258 6.77 9.44 -9.51
CA TYR A 258 7.34 10.25 -10.57
C TYR A 258 8.83 10.49 -10.32
N HIS A 259 9.64 10.24 -11.33
CA HIS A 259 11.07 10.49 -11.34
C HIS A 259 11.36 11.69 -12.25
N PRO A 260 11.58 12.90 -11.70
CA PRO A 260 11.73 14.12 -12.50
C PRO A 260 12.86 14.05 -13.54
N ASP A 261 13.99 13.44 -13.18
CA ASP A 261 15.18 13.36 -14.01
C ASP A 261 14.97 12.55 -15.30
N THR A 262 14.24 11.43 -15.20
CA THR A 262 13.98 10.53 -16.34
C THR A 262 12.59 10.75 -16.92
N ARG A 263 11.67 11.39 -16.20
CA ARG A 263 10.25 11.48 -16.51
C ARG A 263 9.63 10.08 -16.70
N ASN A 264 10.10 9.12 -15.94
CA ASN A 264 9.77 7.70 -16.01
C ASN A 264 10.05 7.08 -17.40
N ALA A 265 10.97 7.66 -18.21
CA ALA A 265 11.29 7.14 -19.53
C ALA A 265 12.05 5.79 -19.50
N ASP A 266 12.64 5.48 -18.36
CA ASP A 266 13.32 4.23 -18.04
C ASP A 266 12.34 3.10 -17.64
N GLU A 267 11.08 3.42 -17.36
CA GLU A 267 10.07 2.41 -17.13
C GLU A 267 9.56 1.76 -18.43
N LEU A 268 8.84 0.65 -18.30
CA LEU A 268 8.20 0.00 -19.45
C LEU A 268 7.29 0.98 -20.20
N ALA A 269 7.44 1.09 -21.52
CA ALA A 269 6.54 1.89 -22.34
C ALA A 269 5.13 1.29 -22.38
N VAL A 270 5.03 -0.04 -22.29
CA VAL A 270 3.76 -0.77 -22.30
C VAL A 270 3.74 -1.75 -21.14
N ARG A 271 2.83 -1.55 -20.22
CA ARG A 271 2.41 -2.52 -19.21
C ARG A 271 1.04 -3.03 -19.60
N GLY A 272 0.72 -4.28 -19.31
CA GLY A 272 -0.63 -4.75 -19.64
C GLY A 272 -0.96 -6.13 -19.09
N TRP A 273 -2.27 -6.37 -19.06
CA TRP A 273 -2.83 -7.70 -18.89
C TRP A 273 -3.29 -8.21 -20.25
N LEU A 274 -3.08 -9.49 -20.49
CA LEU A 274 -3.49 -10.19 -21.70
C LEU A 274 -4.51 -11.26 -21.34
N HIS A 275 -5.69 -11.22 -21.96
CA HIS A 275 -6.68 -12.27 -21.82
C HIS A 275 -6.24 -13.52 -22.61
N GLU A 276 -6.71 -14.69 -22.21
CA GLU A 276 -6.40 -15.96 -22.88
C GLU A 276 -6.75 -15.92 -24.38
N ASP A 277 -7.88 -15.34 -24.75
CA ASP A 277 -8.28 -15.17 -26.16
C ASP A 277 -7.28 -14.29 -26.93
N GLY A 278 -6.74 -13.25 -26.29
CA GLY A 278 -5.69 -12.43 -26.87
C GLY A 278 -4.40 -13.22 -27.11
N LEU A 279 -3.99 -14.05 -26.15
CA LEU A 279 -2.84 -14.95 -26.32
C LEU A 279 -3.07 -15.92 -27.48
N LYS A 280 -4.26 -16.55 -27.56
CA LYS A 280 -4.64 -17.45 -28.64
C LYS A 280 -4.51 -16.80 -30.02
N LYS A 281 -4.95 -15.54 -30.13
CA LYS A 281 -4.81 -14.75 -31.37
C LYS A 281 -3.35 -14.48 -31.74
N LEU A 282 -2.47 -14.23 -30.75
CA LEU A 282 -1.03 -14.04 -30.97
C LEU A 282 -0.37 -15.34 -31.45
N PHE A 283 -0.67 -16.47 -30.82
CA PHE A 283 -0.14 -17.79 -31.21
C PHE A 283 -0.68 -18.24 -32.60
N LEU A 284 -1.92 -17.92 -32.93
CA LEU A 284 -2.48 -18.14 -34.26
C LEU A 284 -1.71 -17.31 -35.31
N ALA A 285 -1.39 -16.05 -35.01
CA ALA A 285 -0.57 -15.21 -35.90
C ALA A 285 0.84 -15.78 -36.06
N ALA A 286 1.42 -16.32 -35.01
CA ALA A 286 2.73 -16.98 -35.00
C ALA A 286 2.72 -18.30 -35.78
N GLY A 287 1.54 -18.95 -35.89
CA GLY A 287 1.39 -20.34 -36.41
C GLY A 287 2.09 -21.34 -35.50
N MET A 288 1.96 -21.12 -34.17
CA MET A 288 2.51 -21.93 -33.09
C MET A 288 1.39 -22.54 -32.24
N ASP A 289 1.70 -23.63 -31.56
CA ASP A 289 0.79 -24.32 -30.63
C ASP A 289 0.85 -23.65 -29.25
N MET A 290 -0.23 -22.96 -28.85
CA MET A 290 -0.35 -22.28 -27.57
C MET A 290 -0.38 -23.25 -26.39
N ASP A 291 -1.18 -24.32 -26.50
CA ASP A 291 -1.39 -25.27 -25.39
C ASP A 291 -0.08 -25.98 -25.04
N LYS A 292 0.65 -26.37 -26.08
CA LYS A 292 2.00 -26.95 -25.91
C LYS A 292 2.95 -25.96 -25.23
N ALA A 293 2.96 -24.71 -25.67
CA ALA A 293 3.83 -23.68 -25.09
C ALA A 293 3.52 -23.44 -23.61
N LEU A 294 2.24 -23.31 -23.24
CA LEU A 294 1.80 -23.17 -21.85
C LEU A 294 2.10 -24.40 -20.99
N ALA A 295 1.99 -25.60 -21.56
CA ALA A 295 2.34 -26.82 -20.85
C ALA A 295 3.86 -26.96 -20.62
N ASP A 296 4.66 -26.56 -21.59
CA ASP A 296 6.13 -26.62 -21.48
C ASP A 296 6.65 -25.53 -20.53
N ALA A 297 6.05 -24.34 -20.50
CA ALA A 297 6.43 -23.24 -19.59
C ALA A 297 6.31 -23.61 -18.10
N LYS A 298 5.47 -24.57 -17.76
CA LYS A 298 5.28 -25.07 -16.38
C LYS A 298 6.38 -26.02 -15.90
N LYS A 299 7.32 -26.39 -16.76
CA LYS A 299 8.35 -27.40 -16.48
C LYS A 299 9.72 -26.76 -16.24
N PRO A 300 10.53 -27.30 -15.32
CA PRO A 300 11.92 -26.89 -15.18
C PRO A 300 12.67 -27.00 -16.51
N GLY A 301 13.55 -26.04 -16.77
CA GLY A 301 14.36 -26.02 -18.00
C GLY A 301 13.64 -25.51 -19.25
N PHE A 302 12.42 -24.96 -19.11
CA PHE A 302 11.76 -24.23 -20.19
C PHE A 302 12.70 -23.19 -20.79
N LYS A 303 12.61 -23.00 -22.11
CA LYS A 303 13.37 -21.96 -22.82
C LYS A 303 12.39 -21.03 -23.52
N SER A 304 12.52 -19.76 -23.21
CA SER A 304 11.75 -18.68 -23.83
C SER A 304 12.05 -18.58 -25.34
N PHE A 305 11.09 -18.09 -26.09
CA PHE A 305 11.22 -18.01 -27.55
C PHE A 305 10.48 -16.83 -28.16
N ALA A 306 10.99 -16.34 -29.29
CA ALA A 306 10.33 -15.31 -30.07
C ALA A 306 9.10 -15.89 -30.79
N LEU A 307 7.96 -15.19 -30.69
CA LEU A 307 6.75 -15.57 -31.42
C LEU A 307 6.88 -15.30 -32.95
N ASN A 308 7.88 -14.50 -33.34
CA ASN A 308 8.04 -14.02 -34.73
C ASN A 308 6.78 -13.27 -35.23
N VAL A 309 6.16 -12.55 -34.30
CA VAL A 309 5.00 -11.70 -34.52
C VAL A 309 5.42 -10.26 -34.28
N ARG A 310 4.92 -9.36 -35.11
CA ARG A 310 5.14 -7.92 -34.97
C ARG A 310 3.81 -7.19 -34.95
N GLY A 311 3.71 -6.15 -34.10
CA GLY A 311 2.55 -5.28 -34.01
C GLY A 311 2.94 -3.84 -33.72
N ASP A 312 2.07 -2.92 -34.12
CA ASP A 312 2.21 -1.52 -33.72
C ASP A 312 1.36 -1.30 -32.46
N VAL A 313 1.95 -0.62 -31.46
CA VAL A 313 1.24 -0.21 -30.23
C VAL A 313 1.27 1.31 -30.18
N LYS A 314 0.10 1.94 -30.29
CA LYS A 314 -0.02 3.38 -30.15
C LYS A 314 -1.04 3.72 -29.08
N MET A 315 -0.66 4.60 -28.15
CA MET A 315 -1.54 5.13 -27.10
C MET A 315 -1.39 6.65 -27.03
N ASP A 316 -2.54 7.34 -26.96
CA ASP A 316 -2.57 8.73 -26.52
C ASP A 316 -2.53 8.76 -25.00
N VAL A 317 -1.70 9.63 -24.43
CA VAL A 317 -1.42 9.66 -23.00
C VAL A 317 -1.70 11.05 -22.43
N THR A 318 -2.44 11.08 -21.35
CA THR A 318 -2.60 12.24 -20.48
C THR A 318 -2.10 11.90 -19.09
N TYR A 319 -1.46 12.86 -18.44
CA TYR A 319 -0.93 12.64 -17.08
C TYR A 319 -1.01 13.91 -16.25
N ASP A 320 -1.04 13.70 -14.92
CA ASP A 320 -0.97 14.76 -13.92
C ASP A 320 0.09 14.35 -12.88
N ILE A 321 0.89 15.31 -12.41
CA ILE A 321 1.92 15.08 -11.40
C ILE A 321 1.52 15.88 -10.17
N LYS A 322 1.45 15.20 -9.03
CA LYS A 322 1.07 15.79 -7.76
C LYS A 322 1.98 15.31 -6.64
N PRO A 323 2.34 16.20 -5.71
CA PRO A 323 3.05 15.79 -4.52
C PRO A 323 2.12 15.00 -3.58
N THR A 324 2.72 14.08 -2.85
CA THR A 324 2.19 13.45 -1.64
C THR A 324 3.32 13.29 -0.64
N ARG A 325 3.07 12.75 0.55
CA ARG A 325 4.09 12.67 1.59
C ARG A 325 3.84 11.53 2.57
N ASN A 326 4.93 10.89 2.95
CA ASN A 326 4.97 10.04 4.12
C ASN A 326 5.02 10.90 5.39
N VAL A 327 4.54 10.37 6.50
CA VAL A 327 4.63 11.00 7.83
C VAL A 327 5.51 10.12 8.72
N GLY A 328 6.37 10.74 9.55
CA GLY A 328 7.19 9.98 10.47
C GLY A 328 7.63 10.75 11.70
N GLY A 329 7.62 10.03 12.82
CA GLY A 329 8.17 10.48 14.09
C GLY A 329 9.17 9.49 14.64
N ILE A 330 10.21 9.95 15.31
CA ILE A 330 11.26 9.11 15.84
C ILE A 330 11.41 9.31 17.35
N LEU A 331 11.51 8.20 18.07
CA LEU A 331 11.98 8.15 19.45
C LEU A 331 13.44 7.70 19.45
N ARG A 332 14.35 8.59 19.83
CA ARG A 332 15.77 8.30 19.81
C ARG A 332 16.16 7.26 20.85
N GLY A 333 17.04 6.37 20.45
CA GLY A 333 17.67 5.39 21.33
C GLY A 333 18.90 5.97 22.05
N THR A 334 19.39 5.21 23.04
CA THR A 334 20.55 5.59 23.86
C THR A 334 21.87 5.12 23.30
N ALA A 335 21.89 4.11 22.41
CA ALA A 335 23.12 3.47 21.95
C ALA A 335 23.92 4.29 20.92
N GLY A 336 23.26 5.18 20.18
CA GLY A 336 23.93 6.04 19.18
C GLY A 336 24.46 5.32 17.93
N GLU A 337 24.14 4.02 17.75
CA GLU A 337 24.65 3.22 16.63
C GLU A 337 23.87 3.42 15.33
N GLY A 338 22.75 4.16 15.39
CA GLY A 338 21.89 4.46 14.26
C GLY A 338 21.07 3.26 13.78
N GLU A 339 20.95 2.20 14.57
CA GLU A 339 20.01 1.11 14.32
C GLU A 339 18.59 1.53 14.70
N ALA A 340 17.60 1.12 13.89
CA ALA A 340 16.21 1.44 14.19
C ALA A 340 15.27 0.25 13.97
N ILE A 341 14.13 0.30 14.68
CA ILE A 341 12.95 -0.52 14.42
C ILE A 341 11.89 0.39 13.82
N VAL A 342 11.26 -0.04 12.74
CA VAL A 342 10.17 0.67 12.08
C VAL A 342 8.83 0.09 12.52
N PHE A 343 7.93 0.95 13.00
CA PHE A 343 6.52 0.66 13.23
C PHE A 343 5.75 1.34 12.10
N CYS A 344 5.19 0.56 11.18
CA CYS A 344 4.62 1.01 9.92
C CYS A 344 3.10 0.86 9.91
N ALA A 345 2.38 1.90 9.50
CA ALA A 345 0.93 1.85 9.27
C ALA A 345 0.57 2.89 8.22
N HIS A 346 0.05 2.50 7.07
CA HIS A 346 -0.31 3.48 6.04
C HIS A 346 -1.42 4.41 6.48
N TRP A 347 -1.34 5.67 6.03
CA TRP A 347 -2.31 6.68 6.41
C TRP A 347 -3.43 6.86 5.39
N ASP A 348 -3.21 6.43 4.16
CA ASP A 348 -4.17 6.61 3.07
C ASP A 348 -5.28 5.57 3.06
N HIS A 349 -6.35 5.89 2.32
CA HIS A 349 -7.39 4.96 1.92
C HIS A 349 -8.03 5.44 0.60
N LEU A 350 -9.17 4.87 0.21
CA LEU A 350 -9.72 5.00 -1.15
C LEU A 350 -10.38 6.35 -1.45
N GLY A 351 -10.73 7.14 -0.44
CA GLY A 351 -11.31 8.47 -0.64
C GLY A 351 -12.81 8.45 -0.88
N ILE A 352 -13.26 9.34 -1.77
CA ILE A 352 -14.65 9.44 -2.18
C ILE A 352 -14.82 8.71 -3.50
N GLY A 353 -15.74 7.76 -3.55
CA GLY A 353 -15.93 6.86 -4.68
C GLY A 353 -17.39 6.59 -5.03
N LYS A 354 -17.64 5.39 -5.53
CA LYS A 354 -18.98 4.94 -5.89
C LYS A 354 -19.83 4.74 -4.64
N ALA A 355 -21.07 5.26 -4.68
CA ALA A 355 -22.03 5.04 -3.60
C ALA A 355 -22.36 3.56 -3.39
N ASP A 356 -22.50 3.17 -2.12
CA ASP A 356 -23.07 1.90 -1.72
C ASP A 356 -24.62 1.90 -1.81
N GLU A 357 -25.25 0.83 -1.35
CA GLU A 357 -26.71 0.70 -1.35
C GLU A 357 -27.41 1.71 -0.41
N ARG A 358 -26.68 2.28 0.55
CA ARG A 358 -27.18 3.33 1.47
C ARG A 358 -27.04 4.73 0.86
N GLY A 359 -26.33 4.85 -0.26
CA GLY A 359 -25.99 6.13 -0.90
C GLY A 359 -24.72 6.76 -0.34
N ASP A 360 -23.99 6.05 0.51
CA ASP A 360 -22.72 6.51 1.05
C ASP A 360 -21.60 6.36 0.02
N THR A 361 -20.79 7.42 -0.12
CA THR A 361 -19.70 7.53 -1.10
C THR A 361 -18.32 7.64 -0.46
N ILE A 362 -18.24 7.78 0.87
CA ILE A 362 -17.00 7.97 1.59
C ILE A 362 -16.49 6.61 2.06
N TYR A 363 -15.30 6.25 1.61
CA TYR A 363 -14.59 5.06 2.05
C TYR A 363 -13.77 5.45 3.29
N ASN A 364 -14.40 5.39 4.46
CA ASN A 364 -13.81 5.89 5.71
C ASN A 364 -12.58 5.11 6.15
N GLY A 365 -12.49 3.81 5.82
CA GLY A 365 -11.34 2.97 6.15
C GLY A 365 -11.06 2.94 7.64
N ALA A 366 -12.05 2.58 8.45
CA ALA A 366 -11.91 2.55 9.90
C ALA A 366 -11.04 1.38 10.36
N ALA A 367 -11.31 0.20 9.83
CA ALA A 367 -10.45 -0.95 10.02
C ALA A 367 -9.19 -0.84 9.15
N ASP A 368 -9.36 -0.45 7.89
CA ASP A 368 -8.32 -0.28 6.88
C ASP A 368 -8.07 1.22 6.56
N ASN A 369 -7.09 1.88 7.13
CA ASN A 369 -6.15 1.45 8.16
C ASN A 369 -6.10 2.47 9.32
N ALA A 370 -7.24 3.15 9.61
CA ALA A 370 -7.30 4.06 10.75
C ALA A 370 -7.00 3.32 12.07
N SER A 371 -7.42 2.06 12.19
CA SER A 371 -7.12 1.21 13.35
C SER A 371 -5.62 0.92 13.48
N GLY A 372 -4.93 0.63 12.37
CA GLY A 372 -3.48 0.41 12.36
C GLY A 372 -2.71 1.67 12.74
N MET A 373 -3.10 2.83 12.19
CA MET A 373 -2.54 4.12 12.58
C MET A 373 -2.70 4.40 14.07
N ALA A 374 -3.91 4.19 14.60
CA ALA A 374 -4.22 4.34 16.01
C ALA A 374 -3.39 3.39 16.89
N GLY A 375 -3.21 2.14 16.43
CA GLY A 375 -2.35 1.16 17.07
C GLY A 375 -0.89 1.60 17.13
N ALA A 376 -0.34 2.12 16.02
CA ALA A 376 1.03 2.63 15.98
C ALA A 376 1.21 3.84 16.92
N LEU A 377 0.25 4.76 16.97
CA LEU A 377 0.26 5.89 17.92
C LEU A 377 0.21 5.43 19.37
N LEU A 378 -0.59 4.40 19.67
CA LEU A 378 -0.66 3.81 21.02
C LEU A 378 0.67 3.18 21.43
N ILE A 379 1.32 2.45 20.52
CA ILE A 379 2.64 1.86 20.76
C ILE A 379 3.68 2.96 20.97
N ALA A 380 3.64 4.05 20.19
CA ALA A 380 4.52 5.20 20.37
C ALA A 380 4.39 5.81 21.78
N LYS A 381 3.14 6.00 22.26
CA LYS A 381 2.87 6.45 23.62
C LYS A 381 3.46 5.50 24.66
N LYS A 382 3.22 4.19 24.53
CA LYS A 382 3.72 3.19 25.48
C LYS A 382 5.25 3.23 25.57
N PHE A 383 5.96 3.31 24.46
CA PHE A 383 7.42 3.45 24.47
C PHE A 383 7.88 4.77 25.08
N LYS A 384 7.15 5.86 24.88
CA LYS A 384 7.49 7.16 25.48
C LYS A 384 7.35 7.17 27.00
N GLU A 385 6.51 6.33 27.57
CA GLU A 385 6.31 6.16 29.02
C GLU A 385 7.30 5.17 29.65
N MET A 386 8.04 4.42 28.83
CA MET A 386 9.06 3.50 29.28
C MET A 386 10.45 4.18 29.37
N PRO A 387 11.41 3.56 30.07
CA PRO A 387 12.82 3.96 29.94
C PRO A 387 13.23 3.99 28.46
N GLN A 388 14.03 4.99 28.09
CA GLN A 388 14.50 5.19 26.72
C GLN A 388 15.12 3.90 26.15
N PRO A 389 14.70 3.43 24.97
CA PRO A 389 15.22 2.22 24.36
C PRO A 389 16.70 2.40 23.95
N GLN A 390 17.37 1.30 23.63
CA GLN A 390 18.74 1.36 23.11
C GLN A 390 18.77 1.77 21.64
N ARG A 391 17.86 1.20 20.80
CA ARG A 391 17.71 1.51 19.38
C ARG A 391 16.70 2.62 19.16
N ASP A 392 16.86 3.33 18.06
CA ASP A 392 15.85 4.28 17.58
C ASP A 392 14.55 3.54 17.23
N LEU A 393 13.40 4.19 17.49
CA LEU A 393 12.09 3.69 17.06
C LEU A 393 11.48 4.68 16.09
N LEU A 394 11.31 4.27 14.84
CA LEU A 394 10.67 5.07 13.79
C LEU A 394 9.22 4.66 13.65
N PHE A 395 8.32 5.58 13.93
CA PHE A 395 6.88 5.45 13.66
C PHE A 395 6.60 6.07 12.31
N PHE A 396 6.32 5.22 11.33
CA PHE A 396 6.25 5.55 9.91
C PHE A 396 4.86 5.33 9.35
N PHE A 397 4.31 6.37 8.73
CA PHE A 397 2.98 6.35 8.14
C PHE A 397 3.11 6.66 6.64
N PRO A 398 3.28 5.64 5.80
CA PRO A 398 3.41 5.81 4.36
C PRO A 398 2.12 6.24 3.69
N SER A 399 2.28 6.92 2.56
CA SER A 399 1.24 7.31 1.62
C SER A 399 1.07 6.25 0.53
N SER A 400 -0.10 6.22 -0.09
CA SER A 400 -0.34 5.50 -1.35
C SER A 400 -0.07 3.99 -1.26
N GLU A 401 -0.35 3.40 -0.11
CA GLU A 401 -0.37 1.94 0.08
C GLU A 401 -1.38 1.32 -0.87
N GLU A 402 -2.61 1.80 -0.84
CA GLU A 402 -3.77 1.38 -1.62
C GLU A 402 -3.57 1.48 -3.14
N SER A 403 -2.60 2.27 -3.54
CA SER A 403 -2.29 2.54 -4.94
C SER A 403 -1.12 1.71 -5.47
N GLY A 404 -0.41 0.99 -4.61
CA GLY A 404 0.72 0.14 -4.98
C GLY A 404 1.96 0.27 -4.09
N LEU A 405 1.78 0.52 -2.78
CA LEU A 405 2.84 0.59 -1.77
C LEU A 405 3.89 1.70 -2.07
N PHE A 406 3.45 2.81 -2.69
CA PHE A 406 4.41 3.78 -3.24
C PHE A 406 5.16 4.57 -2.17
N GLY A 407 4.50 4.88 -1.05
CA GLY A 407 5.14 5.61 0.04
C GLY A 407 6.27 4.83 0.71
N SER A 408 6.04 3.56 0.99
CA SER A 408 7.07 2.68 1.55
C SER A 408 8.16 2.37 0.53
N ALA A 409 7.82 2.22 -0.77
CA ALA A 409 8.81 2.06 -1.83
C ALA A 409 9.73 3.28 -1.91
N TYR A 410 9.16 4.49 -1.90
CA TYR A 410 9.94 5.72 -1.91
C TYR A 410 10.83 5.84 -0.67
N TYR A 411 10.31 5.52 0.52
CA TYR A 411 11.10 5.52 1.75
C TYR A 411 12.27 4.54 1.67
N CYS A 412 12.05 3.32 1.19
CA CYS A 412 13.09 2.30 1.10
C CYS A 412 14.20 2.65 0.10
N ASP A 413 13.92 3.53 -0.88
CA ASP A 413 14.93 4.08 -1.80
C ASP A 413 15.57 5.38 -1.27
N HIS A 414 14.92 6.09 -0.35
CA HIS A 414 15.39 7.35 0.25
C HIS A 414 15.24 7.33 1.79
N PRO A 415 15.86 6.35 2.47
CA PRO A 415 15.60 6.12 3.89
C PRO A 415 16.34 7.14 4.77
N VAL A 416 15.72 7.52 5.91
CA VAL A 416 16.40 8.31 6.95
C VAL A 416 17.25 7.45 7.88
N VAL A 417 16.90 6.16 8.00
CA VAL A 417 17.73 5.13 8.63
C VAL A 417 18.14 4.15 7.53
N PRO A 418 19.43 3.97 7.26
CA PRO A 418 19.89 3.03 6.24
C PRO A 418 19.23 1.65 6.38
N MET A 419 18.89 1.02 5.25
CA MET A 419 18.17 -0.27 5.30
C MET A 419 18.96 -1.36 6.03
N GLU A 420 20.27 -1.37 5.88
CA GLU A 420 21.19 -2.29 6.60
C GLU A 420 21.23 -2.05 8.12
N LYS A 421 20.76 -0.89 8.58
CA LYS A 421 20.61 -0.54 10.00
C LYS A 421 19.18 -0.63 10.50
N THR A 422 18.24 -0.90 9.62
CA THR A 422 16.84 -1.15 9.97
C THR A 422 16.70 -2.61 10.43
N VAL A 423 16.52 -2.79 11.74
CA VAL A 423 16.54 -4.11 12.38
C VAL A 423 15.30 -4.93 12.02
N ALA A 424 14.14 -4.28 12.00
CA ALA A 424 12.87 -4.89 11.64
C ALA A 424 11.84 -3.83 11.24
N CYS A 425 10.84 -4.23 10.45
CA CYS A 425 9.62 -3.48 10.20
C CYS A 425 8.42 -4.26 10.77
N LEU A 426 7.73 -3.65 11.73
CA LEU A 426 6.53 -4.18 12.35
C LEU A 426 5.35 -3.43 11.74
N ASN A 427 4.60 -4.10 10.86
CA ASN A 427 3.53 -3.48 10.10
C ASN A 427 2.16 -3.71 10.75
N PHE A 428 1.39 -2.64 10.84
CA PHE A 428 0.01 -2.63 11.36
C PHE A 428 -0.93 -2.53 10.18
N GLU A 429 -1.59 -3.63 9.88
CA GLU A 429 -2.49 -3.75 8.74
C GLU A 429 -3.84 -4.22 9.20
N SER A 430 -4.88 -3.39 9.08
CA SER A 430 -6.27 -3.76 9.37
C SER A 430 -6.48 -4.49 10.70
N ILE A 431 -5.90 -3.95 11.80
CA ILE A 431 -5.80 -4.64 13.09
C ILE A 431 -7.11 -4.70 13.91
N GLY A 432 -8.14 -4.03 13.51
CA GLY A 432 -9.40 -3.97 14.28
C GLY A 432 -10.63 -3.95 13.39
N PRO A 433 -11.82 -4.26 13.94
CA PRO A 433 -12.07 -4.84 15.29
C PRO A 433 -11.79 -6.34 15.34
N ALA A 434 -11.40 -6.82 16.52
CA ALA A 434 -11.16 -8.24 16.76
C ALA A 434 -11.49 -8.67 18.19
N GLU A 435 -12.22 -9.78 18.31
CA GLU A 435 -12.39 -10.48 19.58
C GLU A 435 -11.12 -11.20 20.01
N LEU A 436 -11.03 -11.54 21.31
CA LEU A 436 -9.89 -12.26 21.83
C LEU A 436 -9.82 -13.70 21.30
N THR A 437 -8.66 -14.09 20.78
CA THR A 437 -8.39 -15.41 20.23
C THR A 437 -7.30 -16.12 21.00
N ARG A 438 -7.26 -17.46 20.92
CA ARG A 438 -6.23 -18.32 21.52
C ARG A 438 -4.94 -18.32 20.71
N ASP A 439 -5.01 -17.88 19.49
CA ASP A 439 -3.93 -17.81 18.51
C ASP A 439 -3.76 -16.40 17.96
N VAL A 440 -2.70 -16.21 17.22
CA VAL A 440 -2.39 -15.03 16.41
C VAL A 440 -1.86 -15.54 15.09
N VAL A 441 -2.26 -14.93 13.98
CA VAL A 441 -1.78 -15.31 12.65
C VAL A 441 -0.58 -14.46 12.27
N ILE A 442 0.47 -15.08 11.74
CA ILE A 442 1.58 -14.41 11.08
C ILE A 442 1.52 -14.76 9.59
N LEU A 443 1.38 -13.73 8.76
CA LEU A 443 1.57 -13.85 7.32
C LEU A 443 3.07 -13.84 6.99
N GLY A 444 3.51 -14.79 6.16
CA GLY A 444 4.91 -14.94 5.79
C GLY A 444 5.78 -15.56 6.87
N GLY A 445 5.20 -16.33 7.78
CA GLY A 445 5.95 -17.09 8.78
C GLY A 445 6.98 -18.04 8.15
N GLY A 446 8.14 -18.18 8.80
CA GLY A 446 9.27 -18.97 8.31
C GLY A 446 10.27 -18.19 7.45
N GLU A 447 10.02 -16.90 7.19
CA GLU A 447 10.90 -16.07 6.36
C GLU A 447 12.07 -15.46 7.16
N SER A 448 11.94 -15.33 8.47
CA SER A 448 12.98 -14.74 9.32
C SER A 448 12.94 -15.23 10.77
N ASP A 449 14.01 -14.95 11.53
CA ASP A 449 14.07 -15.19 12.98
C ASP A 449 13.13 -14.28 13.79
N LEU A 450 12.49 -13.30 13.16
CA LEU A 450 11.50 -12.44 13.78
C LEU A 450 10.32 -13.25 14.35
N ASP A 451 9.97 -14.37 13.72
CA ASP A 451 8.93 -15.28 14.17
C ASP A 451 9.17 -15.77 15.61
N ASN A 452 10.43 -15.98 16.01
CA ASN A 452 10.77 -16.44 17.35
C ASN A 452 10.37 -15.41 18.42
N TYR A 453 10.48 -14.12 18.11
CA TYR A 453 10.04 -13.05 19.02
C TYR A 453 8.52 -13.05 19.18
N TYR A 454 7.79 -13.26 18.08
CA TYR A 454 6.33 -13.36 18.10
C TYR A 454 5.85 -14.61 18.84
N VAL A 455 6.49 -15.77 18.62
CA VAL A 455 6.19 -17.02 19.34
C VAL A 455 6.38 -16.83 20.85
N ALA A 456 7.50 -16.23 21.27
CA ALA A 456 7.77 -15.98 22.69
C ALA A 456 6.76 -14.99 23.31
N ALA A 457 6.42 -13.91 22.59
CA ALA A 457 5.46 -12.91 23.06
C ALA A 457 4.03 -13.49 23.15
N ALA A 458 3.60 -14.31 22.17
CA ALA A 458 2.31 -14.99 22.20
C ALA A 458 2.23 -15.98 23.36
N ALA A 459 3.27 -16.78 23.58
CA ALA A 459 3.35 -17.72 24.70
C ALA A 459 3.25 -17.01 26.06
N ALA A 460 3.85 -15.83 26.22
CA ALA A 460 3.74 -15.02 27.43
C ALA A 460 2.29 -14.54 27.70
N GLN A 461 1.46 -14.43 26.65
CA GLN A 461 0.03 -14.15 26.77
C GLN A 461 -0.85 -15.41 26.92
N GLY A 462 -0.25 -16.61 26.96
CA GLY A 462 -0.98 -17.89 26.93
C GLY A 462 -1.62 -18.19 25.56
N ARG A 463 -1.11 -17.57 24.51
CA ARG A 463 -1.53 -17.74 23.11
C ARG A 463 -0.47 -18.49 22.32
N TYR A 464 -0.78 -18.90 21.11
CA TYR A 464 0.17 -19.50 20.18
C TYR A 464 0.12 -18.81 18.82
N ILE A 465 1.20 -18.96 18.04
CA ILE A 465 1.22 -18.47 16.66
C ILE A 465 0.62 -19.55 15.76
N TYR A 466 -0.36 -19.15 14.97
CA TYR A 466 -0.87 -19.92 13.85
C TYR A 466 -0.15 -19.42 12.59
N PHE A 467 0.70 -20.27 12.04
CA PHE A 467 1.32 -19.98 10.75
C PHE A 467 0.33 -20.30 9.66
N ASP A 468 -0.07 -19.28 8.90
CA ASP A 468 -0.98 -19.49 7.78
C ASP A 468 -0.21 -20.09 6.61
N ASP A 469 -0.49 -21.37 6.36
CA ASP A 469 0.13 -22.11 5.26
C ASP A 469 -0.52 -21.78 3.91
N ASP A 470 -1.62 -21.01 3.87
CA ASP A 470 -2.32 -20.64 2.65
C ASP A 470 -2.03 -19.17 2.24
N ASN A 471 -0.87 -18.94 1.65
CA ASN A 471 -0.53 -17.68 0.98
C ASN A 471 -0.74 -17.79 -0.55
N SER A 472 -1.70 -18.62 -1.00
CA SER A 472 -1.97 -18.83 -2.43
C SER A 472 -2.37 -17.54 -3.16
N ASP A 473 -2.98 -16.59 -2.45
CA ASP A 473 -3.38 -15.28 -2.95
C ASP A 473 -2.29 -14.22 -2.82
N GLY A 474 -1.15 -14.55 -2.20
CA GLY A 474 -0.01 -13.66 -2.02
C GLY A 474 -0.27 -12.48 -1.10
N TRP A 475 -1.06 -12.64 -0.04
CA TRP A 475 -1.38 -11.58 0.94
C TRP A 475 -0.13 -10.99 1.57
N PHE A 476 0.88 -11.82 1.88
CA PHE A 476 2.16 -11.34 2.43
C PHE A 476 2.83 -10.25 1.58
N TYR A 477 2.55 -10.18 0.27
CA TYR A 477 3.17 -9.23 -0.64
C TYR A 477 2.31 -7.99 -0.91
N ARG A 478 1.23 -7.76 -0.14
CA ARG A 478 0.22 -6.75 -0.45
C ARG A 478 0.22 -5.55 0.49
N SER A 479 1.18 -5.45 1.43
CA SER A 479 1.28 -4.29 2.32
C SER A 479 2.73 -3.78 2.43
N ASP A 480 2.90 -2.61 3.01
CA ASP A 480 4.11 -1.78 3.03
C ASP A 480 5.37 -2.48 3.57
N HIS A 481 5.22 -3.41 4.51
CA HIS A 481 6.34 -4.20 5.05
C HIS A 481 7.14 -4.88 3.95
N TYR A 482 6.48 -5.21 2.83
CA TYR A 482 7.13 -5.97 1.78
C TYR A 482 8.23 -5.16 1.05
N ASN A 483 8.10 -3.85 0.95
CA ASN A 483 9.19 -3.02 0.41
C ASN A 483 10.44 -3.07 1.29
N PHE A 484 10.28 -3.21 2.60
CA PHE A 484 11.38 -3.45 3.53
C PHE A 484 12.00 -4.84 3.33
N VAL A 485 11.16 -5.88 3.15
CA VAL A 485 11.63 -7.25 2.83
C VAL A 485 12.47 -7.27 1.56
N LYS A 486 12.06 -6.56 0.51
CA LYS A 486 12.85 -6.43 -0.74
C LYS A 486 14.24 -5.83 -0.52
N LYS A 487 14.45 -5.06 0.54
CA LYS A 487 15.74 -4.48 0.94
C LYS A 487 16.49 -5.32 1.98
N GLY A 488 16.00 -6.54 2.30
CA GLY A 488 16.62 -7.45 3.24
C GLY A 488 16.30 -7.16 4.72
N VAL A 489 15.33 -6.30 5.00
CA VAL A 489 14.84 -6.03 6.35
C VAL A 489 13.82 -7.08 6.76
N ARG A 490 13.98 -7.64 7.96
CA ARG A 490 13.01 -8.58 8.54
C ARG A 490 11.68 -7.88 8.76
N ALA A 491 10.59 -8.43 8.26
CA ALA A 491 9.27 -7.87 8.47
C ALA A 491 8.19 -8.96 8.43
N VAL A 492 7.12 -8.76 9.20
CA VAL A 492 5.93 -9.61 9.21
C VAL A 492 4.68 -8.75 9.31
N VAL A 493 3.56 -9.30 8.89
CA VAL A 493 2.22 -8.78 9.19
C VAL A 493 1.55 -9.69 10.20
N LEU A 494 1.04 -9.08 11.26
CA LEU A 494 0.25 -9.77 12.27
C LEU A 494 -1.24 -9.61 11.93
N GLU A 495 -1.95 -10.73 11.82
CA GLU A 495 -3.40 -10.75 11.68
C GLU A 495 -4.08 -11.27 12.93
N ASN A 496 -5.39 -11.04 13.01
CA ASN A 496 -6.21 -11.58 14.07
C ASN A 496 -6.25 -13.10 14.02
N GLY A 497 -6.27 -13.72 15.21
CA GLY A 497 -6.34 -15.18 15.32
C GLY A 497 -7.65 -15.76 14.76
N ARG A 498 -7.64 -17.04 14.49
CA ARG A 498 -8.76 -17.78 13.91
C ARG A 498 -9.55 -18.60 14.92
N HIS A 499 -9.04 -18.76 16.15
CA HIS A 499 -9.62 -19.58 17.20
C HIS A 499 -10.11 -18.70 18.37
N PRO A 500 -11.36 -18.18 18.35
CA PRO A 500 -11.87 -17.32 19.40
C PRO A 500 -11.88 -18.03 20.75
N VAL A 501 -11.61 -17.27 21.82
CA VAL A 501 -11.70 -17.77 23.19
C VAL A 501 -13.15 -18.09 23.54
N ASP A 502 -14.08 -17.23 23.13
CA ASP A 502 -15.51 -17.41 23.30
C ASP A 502 -16.17 -17.75 21.95
N VAL A 503 -16.33 -19.03 21.67
CA VAL A 503 -16.95 -19.53 20.43
C VAL A 503 -18.45 -19.21 20.32
N SER A 504 -19.08 -18.73 21.39
CA SER A 504 -20.49 -18.31 21.37
C SER A 504 -20.67 -16.90 20.77
N LYS A 505 -19.60 -16.14 20.63
CA LYS A 505 -19.58 -14.80 20.04
C LYS A 505 -18.99 -14.86 18.62
N PRO A 506 -19.84 -14.89 17.59
CA PRO A 506 -19.33 -14.83 16.23
C PRO A 506 -18.69 -13.47 15.98
N ASN A 507 -17.61 -13.45 15.17
CA ASN A 507 -17.07 -12.19 14.65
C ASN A 507 -18.16 -11.44 13.88
N LYS A 508 -18.56 -10.28 14.39
CA LYS A 508 -19.60 -9.45 13.78
C LYS A 508 -19.12 -8.69 12.55
N TYR A 509 -17.82 -8.52 12.42
CA TYR A 509 -17.19 -7.68 11.39
C TYR A 509 -16.05 -8.41 10.67
N PRO A 510 -16.33 -9.52 9.98
CA PRO A 510 -15.30 -10.23 9.22
C PRO A 510 -14.83 -9.39 8.03
N MET A 511 -13.53 -9.42 7.73
CA MET A 511 -12.89 -8.64 6.67
C MET A 511 -13.68 -8.61 5.33
N PRO A 512 -14.18 -9.71 4.77
CA PRO A 512 -14.88 -9.67 3.48
C PRO A 512 -16.13 -8.79 3.45
N VAL A 513 -16.69 -8.44 4.62
CA VAL A 513 -17.90 -7.62 4.73
C VAL A 513 -17.61 -6.15 4.49
N TRP A 514 -16.51 -5.63 5.03
CA TRP A 514 -16.18 -4.19 5.03
C TRP A 514 -15.02 -3.83 4.10
N TYR A 515 -14.10 -4.75 3.80
CA TYR A 515 -12.88 -4.47 3.06
C TYR A 515 -13.14 -3.72 1.74
N HIS A 516 -12.54 -2.55 1.62
CA HIS A 516 -12.66 -1.64 0.47
C HIS A 516 -14.10 -1.23 0.13
N LYS A 517 -14.92 -1.02 1.17
CA LYS A 517 -16.30 -0.58 1.02
C LYS A 517 -16.62 0.63 1.91
N PRO A 518 -17.63 1.47 1.55
CA PRO A 518 -18.06 2.58 2.41
C PRO A 518 -18.51 2.15 3.81
N CYS A 519 -18.90 0.89 3.99
CA CYS A 519 -19.32 0.37 5.31
C CYS A 519 -18.16 0.05 6.26
N ASP A 520 -16.89 0.29 5.86
CA ASP A 520 -15.74 0.29 6.78
C ASP A 520 -15.72 1.57 7.63
N GLU A 521 -16.69 1.67 8.55
CA GLU A 521 -16.92 2.78 9.45
C GLU A 521 -16.60 2.38 10.89
N TYR A 522 -16.13 3.34 11.70
CA TYR A 522 -15.99 3.12 13.14
C TYR A 522 -17.35 2.92 13.80
N ARG A 523 -17.40 1.97 14.75
CA ARG A 523 -18.62 1.68 15.53
C ARG A 523 -18.28 1.57 17.01
N GLU A 524 -19.13 2.14 17.85
CA GLU A 524 -18.93 2.10 19.31
C GLU A 524 -19.06 0.68 19.89
N ASP A 525 -19.74 -0.24 19.18
CA ASP A 525 -19.93 -1.63 19.60
C ASP A 525 -18.81 -2.59 19.13
N TRP A 526 -17.69 -2.06 18.60
CA TRP A 526 -16.54 -2.87 18.26
C TRP A 526 -15.96 -3.60 19.47
N ASP A 527 -15.72 -4.89 19.34
CA ASP A 527 -14.89 -5.65 20.29
C ASP A 527 -13.43 -5.41 19.93
N LEU A 528 -12.68 -4.78 20.83
CA LEU A 528 -11.26 -4.48 20.65
C LEU A 528 -10.37 -5.33 21.58
N SER A 529 -10.95 -6.32 22.27
CA SER A 529 -10.19 -7.15 23.22
C SER A 529 -9.04 -7.91 22.54
N GLY A 530 -9.27 -8.47 21.36
CA GLY A 530 -8.24 -9.12 20.55
C GLY A 530 -7.26 -8.12 19.95
N THR A 531 -7.77 -6.99 19.45
CA THR A 531 -6.94 -5.89 18.92
C THR A 531 -5.92 -5.42 19.96
N LEU A 532 -6.35 -5.14 21.20
CA LEU A 532 -5.47 -4.73 22.29
C LEU A 532 -4.48 -5.82 22.69
N SER A 533 -4.91 -7.08 22.67
CA SER A 533 -4.02 -8.20 22.92
C SER A 533 -2.92 -8.31 21.85
N ASN A 534 -3.28 -8.14 20.58
CA ASN A 534 -2.33 -8.12 19.45
C ASN A 534 -1.37 -6.93 19.54
N LEU A 535 -1.87 -5.74 19.88
CA LEU A 535 -1.02 -4.55 20.09
C LEU A 535 -0.02 -4.74 21.23
N ASN A 536 -0.45 -5.34 22.35
CA ASN A 536 0.46 -5.67 23.45
C ASN A 536 1.52 -6.71 23.03
N LEU A 537 1.17 -7.62 22.14
CA LEU A 537 2.10 -8.58 21.57
C LEU A 537 3.15 -7.88 20.71
N ILE A 538 2.72 -7.01 19.77
CA ILE A 538 3.63 -6.21 18.93
C ILE A 538 4.51 -5.30 19.79
N PHE A 539 3.96 -4.69 20.84
CA PHE A 539 4.74 -3.90 21.79
C PHE A 539 5.84 -4.74 22.47
N SER A 540 5.51 -5.96 22.91
CA SER A 540 6.48 -6.87 23.56
C SER A 540 7.61 -7.29 22.61
N VAL A 541 7.28 -7.54 21.34
CA VAL A 541 8.26 -7.81 20.28
C VAL A 541 9.14 -6.59 20.04
N GLY A 542 8.54 -5.41 19.86
CA GLY A 542 9.26 -4.16 19.70
C GLY A 542 10.19 -3.85 20.88
N LEU A 543 9.73 -4.08 22.11
CA LEU A 543 10.52 -3.90 23.34
C LEU A 543 11.73 -4.83 23.38
N SER A 544 11.54 -6.09 23.02
CA SER A 544 12.63 -7.07 22.94
C SER A 544 13.66 -6.65 21.89
N LEU A 545 13.22 -6.30 20.70
CA LEU A 545 14.10 -5.86 19.61
C LEU A 545 14.82 -4.55 19.93
N SER A 546 14.17 -3.62 20.64
CA SER A 546 14.73 -2.29 20.95
C SER A 546 15.88 -2.33 21.96
N ASN A 547 15.99 -3.40 22.76
CA ASN A 547 16.97 -3.53 23.85
C ASN A 547 17.96 -4.68 23.68
N ASN A 548 17.77 -5.56 22.69
CA ASN A 548 18.70 -6.66 22.44
C ASN A 548 19.77 -6.25 21.42
N TYR A 549 21.02 -6.16 21.85
CA TYR A 549 22.15 -6.14 20.93
C TYR A 549 22.45 -7.56 20.45
N ARG A 550 22.89 -7.67 19.21
CA ARG A 550 23.44 -8.92 18.66
C ARG A 550 24.74 -9.30 19.36
#